data_e87c95a48d2585e102f3574ec12dbd1a
#
_entry.id   e87c95a48d2585e102f3574ec12dbd1a
#
_cell.length_a   1.000
_cell.length_b   1.000
_cell.length_c   1.000
_cell.angle_alpha   90.00
_cell.angle_beta   90.00
_cell.angle_gamma   90.00
#
_symmetry.space_group_name_H-M   'P 1'
#
loop_
_entity.id
_entity.type
_entity.pdbx_description
1 polymer ?
#
loop_
_entity_poly.entity_id
_entity_poly.type
_entity_poly.pdbx_seq_one_letter_code
_entity_poly.pdbx_strand_id
1 'polypeptide(L)'
;SFHFLLVLFAILLIHLLGYNTGLRYPKLILVQVLRSIALLLMTYFFFTSLSILTLAEATIILFFSPLITVILSPLLLNEKVTNSSWLAVIVGFIGMVIVINPTNILNYQGIDFIWFTGIIYGLAGALFYSLYQIGTRVLAPVESSLTSLIFSCLAGLLGTTILILLDYDLSSSLNVWKSPSIYEWLLLATVGLFGAIGQLLILGAYSKAK
;
A
#
# COMPACT_ATOMS: atom_id res chain seq x y z
N SER A 1 8.99 -2.74 8.56
CA SER A 1 10.31 -3.14 8.01
C SER A 1 10.54 -4.65 8.03
N PHE A 2 10.19 -5.38 9.09
CA PHE A 2 10.44 -6.82 9.22
C PHE A 2 9.79 -7.68 8.11
N HIS A 3 8.58 -7.36 7.70
CA HIS A 3 7.90 -7.99 6.58
C HIS A 3 8.73 -7.93 5.28
N PHE A 4 9.29 -6.76 4.95
CA PHE A 4 10.13 -6.60 3.74
C PHE A 4 11.42 -7.41 3.80
N LEU A 5 12.05 -7.52 4.99
CA LEU A 5 13.22 -8.38 5.20
C LEU A 5 12.91 -9.86 4.98
N LEU A 6 11.79 -10.35 5.51
CA LEU A 6 11.36 -11.74 5.32
C LEU A 6 11.11 -12.06 3.84
N VAL A 7 10.46 -11.16 3.10
CA VAL A 7 10.20 -11.34 1.68
C VAL A 7 11.50 -11.38 0.88
N LEU A 8 12.45 -10.46 1.15
CA LEU A 8 13.75 -10.46 0.50
C LEU A 8 14.55 -11.73 0.82
N PHE A 9 14.54 -12.17 2.06
CA PHE A 9 15.20 -13.41 2.48
C PHE A 9 14.59 -14.63 1.77
N ALA A 10 13.26 -14.73 1.67
CA ALA A 10 12.59 -15.79 0.97
C ALA A 10 12.93 -15.82 -0.53
N ILE A 11 12.99 -14.65 -1.20
CA ILE A 11 13.38 -14.56 -2.61
C ILE A 11 14.84 -14.99 -2.80
N LEU A 12 15.72 -14.53 -1.92
CA LEU A 12 17.14 -14.90 -1.96
C LEU A 12 17.33 -16.41 -1.77
N LEU A 13 16.61 -17.01 -0.83
CA LEU A 13 16.65 -18.44 -0.56
C LEU A 13 16.15 -19.25 -1.77
N ILE A 14 15.07 -18.85 -2.41
CA ILE A 14 14.55 -19.48 -3.63
C ILE A 14 15.57 -19.39 -4.76
N HIS A 15 16.25 -18.25 -4.89
CA HIS A 15 17.29 -18.04 -5.90
C HIS A 15 18.52 -18.94 -5.64
N LEU A 16 18.96 -19.03 -4.37
CA LEU A 16 20.10 -19.90 -3.96
C LEU A 16 19.80 -21.39 -4.13
N LEU A 17 18.53 -21.79 -4.01
CA LEU A 17 18.10 -23.17 -4.26
C LEU A 17 18.05 -23.53 -5.76
N GLY A 18 18.50 -22.63 -6.64
CA GLY A 18 18.61 -22.88 -8.08
C GLY A 18 17.29 -22.79 -8.84
N TYR A 19 16.19 -22.34 -8.21
CA TYR A 19 14.96 -22.09 -8.95
C TYR A 19 15.13 -20.86 -9.83
N ASN A 20 14.71 -21.00 -11.10
CA ASN A 20 14.78 -19.91 -12.07
C ASN A 20 13.75 -18.82 -11.67
N THR A 21 14.20 -17.85 -10.90
CA THR A 21 13.35 -16.79 -10.36
C THR A 21 12.89 -15.79 -11.42
N GLY A 22 13.38 -15.91 -12.67
CA GLY A 22 13.03 -14.97 -13.74
C GLY A 22 13.44 -13.52 -13.44
N LEU A 23 14.39 -13.32 -12.51
CA LEU A 23 14.93 -12.02 -12.21
C LEU A 23 15.59 -11.43 -13.45
N ARG A 24 15.16 -10.24 -13.83
CA ARG A 24 15.73 -9.48 -14.95
C ARG A 24 16.01 -8.06 -14.49
N TYR A 25 16.99 -7.44 -15.11
CA TYR A 25 17.23 -6.00 -14.93
C TYR A 25 15.97 -5.23 -15.32
N PRO A 26 15.55 -4.25 -14.49
CA PRO A 26 14.36 -3.46 -14.76
C PRO A 26 14.56 -2.65 -16.05
N LYS A 27 13.58 -2.72 -16.94
CA LYS A 27 13.58 -1.94 -18.21
C LYS A 27 13.13 -0.50 -17.96
N LEU A 28 12.18 -0.31 -17.02
CA LEU A 28 11.60 0.97 -16.67
C LEU A 28 11.91 1.34 -15.22
N ILE A 29 13.20 1.54 -14.93
CA ILE A 29 13.68 1.80 -13.56
C ILE A 29 12.99 3.00 -12.91
N LEU A 30 12.73 4.06 -13.66
CA LEU A 30 12.06 5.26 -13.13
C LEU A 30 10.63 4.94 -12.64
N VAL A 31 9.87 4.17 -13.44
CA VAL A 31 8.51 3.76 -13.06
C VAL A 31 8.55 2.82 -11.85
N GLN A 32 9.55 1.93 -11.76
CA GLN A 32 9.75 1.06 -10.60
C GLN A 32 10.03 1.88 -9.33
N VAL A 33 10.88 2.88 -9.40
CA VAL A 33 11.21 3.75 -8.28
C VAL A 33 9.99 4.56 -7.86
N LEU A 34 9.31 5.23 -8.79
CA LEU A 34 8.11 6.02 -8.50
C LEU A 34 7.00 5.18 -7.89
N ARG A 35 6.78 3.97 -8.42
CA ARG A 35 5.82 3.02 -7.87
C ARG A 35 6.18 2.61 -6.43
N SER A 36 7.46 2.37 -6.19
CA SER A 36 7.94 1.95 -4.87
C SER A 36 7.84 3.08 -3.84
N ILE A 37 8.10 4.32 -4.26
CA ILE A 37 7.88 5.53 -3.44
C ILE A 37 6.38 5.69 -3.15
N ALA A 38 5.51 5.48 -4.14
CA ALA A 38 4.07 5.55 -3.93
C ALA A 38 3.59 4.52 -2.88
N LEU A 39 4.12 3.29 -2.90
CA LEU A 39 3.82 2.28 -1.88
C LEU A 39 4.30 2.71 -0.48
N LEU A 40 5.46 3.33 -0.39
CA LEU A 40 6.00 3.83 0.86
C LEU A 40 5.14 4.97 1.44
N LEU A 41 4.79 5.95 0.61
CA LEU A 41 3.93 7.07 1.01
C LEU A 41 2.54 6.58 1.40
N MET A 42 1.96 5.63 0.64
CA MET A 42 0.72 4.97 1.01
C MET A 42 0.81 4.34 2.41
N THR A 43 1.87 3.61 2.68
CA THR A 43 2.08 2.96 3.98
C THR A 43 2.17 4.00 5.09
N TYR A 44 2.95 5.06 4.90
CA TYR A 44 3.10 6.15 5.86
C TYR A 44 1.74 6.81 6.17
N PHE A 45 1.02 7.25 5.15
CA PHE A 45 -0.27 7.92 5.31
C PHE A 45 -1.34 7.01 5.90
N PHE A 46 -1.36 5.73 5.52
CA PHE A 46 -2.30 4.75 6.08
C PHE A 46 -2.05 4.53 7.58
N PHE A 47 -0.80 4.33 8.00
CA PHE A 47 -0.50 4.15 9.42
C PHE A 47 -0.72 5.43 10.23
N THR A 48 -0.48 6.60 9.66
CA THR A 48 -0.82 7.88 10.30
C THR A 48 -2.35 8.02 10.44
N SER A 49 -3.12 7.66 9.43
CA SER A 49 -4.59 7.61 9.53
C SER A 49 -5.03 6.64 10.63
N LEU A 50 -4.41 5.45 10.69
CA LEU A 50 -4.73 4.41 11.67
C LEU A 50 -4.38 4.80 13.12
N SER A 51 -3.46 5.74 13.34
CA SER A 51 -3.19 6.27 14.67
C SER A 51 -4.30 7.18 15.20
N ILE A 52 -5.19 7.65 14.33
CA ILE A 52 -6.29 8.58 14.64
C ILE A 52 -7.64 7.89 14.51
N LEU A 53 -7.81 7.09 13.46
CA LEU A 53 -9.06 6.41 13.12
C LEU A 53 -9.04 4.96 13.59
N THR A 54 -10.22 4.36 13.69
CA THR A 54 -10.33 2.91 13.88
C THR A 54 -9.83 2.16 12.65
N LEU A 55 -9.40 0.90 12.85
CA LEU A 55 -8.95 0.04 11.74
C LEU A 55 -10.01 -0.08 10.63
N ALA A 56 -11.30 -0.17 11.02
CA ALA A 56 -12.41 -0.25 10.07
C ALA A 56 -12.51 1.02 9.22
N GLU A 57 -12.51 2.21 9.84
CA GLU A 57 -12.59 3.50 9.14
C GLU A 57 -11.41 3.70 8.19
N ALA A 58 -10.19 3.53 8.68
CA ALA A 58 -8.97 3.68 7.87
C ALA A 58 -8.95 2.72 6.67
N THR A 59 -9.39 1.46 6.87
CA THR A 59 -9.44 0.46 5.80
C THR A 59 -10.50 0.80 4.75
N ILE A 60 -11.67 1.26 5.17
CA ILE A 60 -12.74 1.68 4.26
C ILE A 60 -12.28 2.85 3.39
N ILE A 61 -11.61 3.84 4.01
CA ILE A 61 -11.05 4.98 3.26
C ILE A 61 -9.99 4.51 2.27
N LEU A 62 -9.15 3.55 2.63
CA LEU A 62 -8.16 2.99 1.71
C LEU A 62 -8.80 2.29 0.51
N PHE A 63 -9.97 1.67 0.68
CA PHE A 63 -10.75 1.08 -0.42
C PHE A 63 -11.29 2.10 -1.44
N PHE A 64 -11.07 3.38 -1.23
CA PHE A 64 -11.25 4.41 -2.26
C PHE A 64 -10.22 4.28 -3.40
N SER A 65 -9.10 3.65 -3.16
CA SER A 65 -8.03 3.58 -4.15
C SER A 65 -8.45 2.97 -5.50
N PRO A 66 -9.28 1.91 -5.60
CA PRO A 66 -9.78 1.44 -6.89
C PRO A 66 -10.61 2.50 -7.64
N LEU A 67 -11.39 3.31 -6.90
CA LEU A 67 -12.19 4.39 -7.49
C LEU A 67 -11.28 5.47 -8.07
N ILE A 68 -10.27 5.89 -7.30
CA ILE A 68 -9.24 6.84 -7.76
C ILE A 68 -8.48 6.25 -8.97
N THR A 69 -8.17 4.96 -8.95
CA THR A 69 -7.51 4.27 -10.06
C THR A 69 -8.31 4.36 -11.35
N VAL A 70 -9.64 4.14 -11.29
CA VAL A 70 -10.53 4.26 -12.45
C VAL A 70 -10.57 5.69 -12.98
N ILE A 71 -10.55 6.71 -12.11
CA ILE A 71 -10.54 8.12 -12.49
C ILE A 71 -9.19 8.52 -13.11
N LEU A 72 -8.07 8.06 -12.56
CA LEU A 72 -6.73 8.41 -13.03
C LEU A 72 -6.27 7.60 -14.24
N SER A 73 -6.82 6.40 -14.46
CA SER A 73 -6.42 5.51 -15.56
C SER A 73 -6.53 6.18 -16.96
N PRO A 74 -7.63 6.88 -17.31
CA PRO A 74 -7.69 7.60 -18.59
C PRO A 74 -6.64 8.69 -18.74
N LEU A 75 -6.34 9.38 -17.64
CA LEU A 75 -5.41 10.50 -17.63
C LEU A 75 -3.95 10.06 -17.76
N LEU A 76 -3.59 8.96 -17.11
CA LEU A 76 -2.21 8.48 -17.03
C LEU A 76 -1.87 7.41 -18.08
N LEU A 77 -2.86 6.59 -18.47
CA LEU A 77 -2.66 5.48 -19.38
C LEU A 77 -3.33 5.70 -20.75
N ASN A 78 -4.06 6.81 -20.95
CA ASN A 78 -4.87 7.07 -22.15
C ASN A 78 -5.87 5.95 -22.48
N GLU A 79 -6.37 5.24 -21.46
CA GLU A 79 -7.32 4.14 -21.60
C GLU A 79 -8.75 4.64 -21.54
N LYS A 80 -9.64 4.01 -22.31
CA LYS A 80 -11.07 4.31 -22.23
C LYS A 80 -11.69 3.54 -21.07
N VAL A 81 -12.26 4.28 -20.12
CA VAL A 81 -13.02 3.67 -19.02
C VAL A 81 -14.41 3.29 -19.53
N THR A 82 -14.83 2.06 -19.25
CA THR A 82 -16.16 1.58 -19.63
C THR A 82 -17.24 2.15 -18.72
N ASN A 83 -18.48 2.25 -19.21
CA ASN A 83 -19.62 2.67 -18.40
C ASN A 83 -19.85 1.75 -17.18
N SER A 84 -19.51 0.45 -17.33
CA SER A 84 -19.56 -0.51 -16.25
C SER A 84 -18.57 -0.17 -15.13
N SER A 85 -17.38 0.33 -15.46
CA SER A 85 -16.40 0.77 -14.46
C SER A 85 -16.88 2.01 -13.71
N TRP A 86 -17.52 2.97 -14.40
CA TRP A 86 -18.14 4.13 -13.75
C TRP A 86 -19.27 3.72 -12.81
N LEU A 87 -20.12 2.78 -13.22
CA LEU A 87 -21.16 2.24 -12.35
C LEU A 87 -20.55 1.61 -11.08
N ALA A 88 -19.49 0.82 -11.23
CA ALA A 88 -18.77 0.22 -10.11
C ALA A 88 -18.21 1.28 -9.15
N VAL A 89 -17.66 2.39 -9.68
CA VAL A 89 -17.21 3.54 -8.88
C VAL A 89 -18.36 4.12 -8.05
N ILE A 90 -19.51 4.38 -8.66
CA ILE A 90 -20.68 4.96 -7.97
C ILE A 90 -21.19 4.02 -6.88
N VAL A 91 -21.36 2.75 -7.19
CA VAL A 91 -21.82 1.74 -6.22
C VAL A 91 -20.83 1.59 -5.06
N GLY A 92 -19.52 1.55 -5.37
CA GLY A 92 -18.48 1.49 -4.34
C GLY A 92 -18.47 2.74 -3.45
N PHE A 93 -18.67 3.94 -4.02
CA PHE A 93 -18.79 5.18 -3.27
C PHE A 93 -19.99 5.17 -2.32
N ILE A 94 -21.17 4.75 -2.81
CA ILE A 94 -22.37 4.63 -1.99
C ILE A 94 -22.12 3.63 -0.84
N GLY A 95 -21.54 2.46 -1.13
CA GLY A 95 -21.21 1.47 -0.11
C GLY A 95 -20.31 2.02 0.98
N MET A 96 -19.31 2.80 0.62
CA MET A 96 -18.43 3.45 1.56
C MET A 96 -19.13 4.48 2.43
N VAL A 97 -19.97 5.34 1.84
CA VAL A 97 -20.77 6.34 2.60
C VAL A 97 -21.66 5.64 3.62
N ILE A 98 -22.27 4.51 3.25
CA ILE A 98 -23.12 3.72 4.18
C ILE A 98 -22.29 3.21 5.37
N VAL A 99 -21.08 2.71 5.13
CA VAL A 99 -20.24 2.12 6.20
C VAL A 99 -19.65 3.19 7.12
N ILE A 100 -19.23 4.34 6.59
CA ILE A 100 -18.74 5.47 7.40
C ILE A 100 -19.84 6.01 8.30
N ASN A 101 -21.12 5.78 7.93
CA ASN A 101 -22.29 6.19 8.69
C ASN A 101 -22.23 7.68 9.12
N PRO A 102 -22.42 8.61 8.17
CA PRO A 102 -22.26 10.05 8.41
C PRO A 102 -23.23 10.60 9.49
N THR A 103 -24.25 9.84 9.88
CA THR A 103 -25.17 10.24 10.96
C THR A 103 -24.46 10.32 12.31
N ASN A 104 -23.45 9.50 12.54
CA ASN A 104 -22.60 9.60 13.73
C ASN A 104 -21.75 10.87 13.70
N ILE A 105 -21.39 11.36 12.52
CA ILE A 105 -20.63 12.61 12.33
C ILE A 105 -21.54 13.82 12.60
N LEU A 106 -22.80 13.77 12.15
CA LEU A 106 -23.77 14.87 12.32
C LEU A 106 -24.26 15.00 13.76
N ASN A 107 -24.23 13.94 14.56
CA ASN A 107 -24.61 13.94 15.96
C ASN A 107 -23.44 14.30 16.90
N TYR A 108 -22.20 14.38 16.40
CA TYR A 108 -21.08 14.89 17.17
C TYR A 108 -21.22 16.40 17.35
N GLN A 109 -21.40 16.85 18.60
CA GLN A 109 -21.41 18.26 18.98
C GLN A 109 -19.98 18.84 18.86
N GLY A 110 -19.55 19.06 17.64
CA GLY A 110 -18.26 19.61 17.28
C GLY A 110 -17.52 18.69 16.30
N ILE A 111 -17.15 19.23 15.15
CA ILE A 111 -16.26 18.53 14.20
C ILE A 111 -14.94 18.32 14.94
N ASP A 112 -14.63 17.07 15.30
CA ASP A 112 -13.31 16.74 15.84
C ASP A 112 -12.28 16.92 14.72
N PHE A 113 -11.56 18.02 14.78
CA PHE A 113 -10.52 18.37 13.81
C PHE A 113 -9.49 17.22 13.66
N ILE A 114 -9.23 16.51 14.76
CA ILE A 114 -8.30 15.37 14.78
C ILE A 114 -8.85 14.23 13.92
N TRP A 115 -10.12 13.88 14.07
CA TRP A 115 -10.78 12.85 13.28
C TRP A 115 -10.79 13.20 11.77
N PHE A 116 -11.10 14.45 11.44
CA PHE A 116 -11.07 14.93 10.04
C PHE A 116 -9.65 14.83 9.44
N THR A 117 -8.63 15.15 10.23
CA THR A 117 -7.22 14.99 9.82
C THR A 117 -6.90 13.52 9.53
N GLY A 118 -7.42 12.58 10.31
CA GLY A 118 -7.29 11.14 10.06
C GLY A 118 -7.87 10.73 8.71
N ILE A 119 -9.03 11.28 8.31
CA ILE A 119 -9.63 11.04 6.99
C ILE A 119 -8.75 11.57 5.86
N ILE A 120 -8.21 12.78 6.00
CA ILE A 120 -7.31 13.36 4.99
C ILE A 120 -6.09 12.47 4.78
N TYR A 121 -5.47 11.99 5.85
CA TYR A 121 -4.37 11.04 5.74
C TYR A 121 -4.79 9.73 5.08
N GLY A 122 -5.96 9.19 5.41
CA GLY A 122 -6.51 8.00 4.76
C GLY A 122 -6.73 8.18 3.26
N LEU A 123 -7.29 9.32 2.83
CA LEU A 123 -7.48 9.66 1.42
C LEU A 123 -6.15 9.86 0.68
N ALA A 124 -5.17 10.51 1.32
CA ALA A 124 -3.81 10.58 0.77
C ALA A 124 -3.21 9.19 0.58
N GLY A 125 -3.37 8.29 1.56
CA GLY A 125 -2.99 6.89 1.44
C GLY A 125 -3.66 6.19 0.26
N ALA A 126 -4.98 6.37 0.08
CA ALA A 126 -5.73 5.82 -1.05
C ALA A 126 -5.24 6.35 -2.41
N LEU A 127 -4.90 7.63 -2.49
CA LEU A 127 -4.33 8.24 -3.69
C LEU A 127 -2.98 7.60 -4.05
N PHE A 128 -2.05 7.49 -3.10
CA PHE A 128 -0.75 6.87 -3.35
C PHE A 128 -0.86 5.37 -3.65
N TYR A 129 -1.83 4.67 -3.05
CA TYR A 129 -2.10 3.28 -3.41
C TYR A 129 -2.63 3.14 -4.83
N SER A 130 -3.48 4.05 -5.28
CA SER A 130 -3.94 4.13 -6.66
C SER A 130 -2.75 4.33 -7.63
N LEU A 131 -1.84 5.26 -7.34
CA LEU A 131 -0.63 5.48 -8.15
C LEU A 131 0.28 4.23 -8.17
N TYR A 132 0.41 3.53 -7.05
CA TYR A 132 1.11 2.24 -6.98
C TYR A 132 0.46 1.19 -7.89
N GLN A 133 -0.86 1.08 -7.91
CA GLN A 133 -1.59 0.14 -8.77
C GLN A 133 -1.42 0.48 -10.24
N ILE A 134 -1.50 1.76 -10.61
CA ILE A 134 -1.27 2.23 -11.98
C ILE A 134 0.16 1.92 -12.42
N GLY A 135 1.16 2.24 -11.60
CA GLY A 135 2.55 1.91 -11.87
C GLY A 135 2.78 0.40 -12.02
N THR A 136 2.12 -0.42 -11.21
CA THR A 136 2.15 -1.89 -11.31
C THR A 136 1.57 -2.36 -12.65
N ARG A 137 0.46 -1.75 -13.09
CA ARG A 137 -0.17 -2.08 -14.37
C ARG A 137 0.72 -1.73 -15.57
N VAL A 138 1.41 -0.59 -15.53
CA VAL A 138 2.38 -0.20 -16.56
C VAL A 138 3.54 -1.17 -16.65
N LEU A 139 4.02 -1.67 -15.51
CA LEU A 139 5.18 -2.56 -15.45
C LEU A 139 4.84 -4.02 -15.77
N ALA A 140 3.62 -4.47 -15.50
CA ALA A 140 3.21 -5.87 -15.62
C ALA A 140 3.55 -6.54 -16.97
N PRO A 141 3.41 -5.88 -18.15
CA PRO A 141 3.74 -6.50 -19.43
C PRO A 141 5.25 -6.55 -19.75
N VAL A 142 6.08 -5.76 -19.07
CA VAL A 142 7.50 -5.59 -19.41
C VAL A 142 8.46 -6.10 -18.36
N GLU A 143 7.99 -6.25 -17.12
CA GLU A 143 8.79 -6.60 -15.96
C GLU A 143 8.32 -7.92 -15.32
N SER A 144 9.24 -8.63 -14.67
CA SER A 144 8.84 -9.80 -13.89
C SER A 144 8.22 -9.38 -12.54
N SER A 145 7.22 -10.14 -12.08
CA SER A 145 6.58 -9.89 -10.78
C SER A 145 7.58 -9.91 -9.63
N LEU A 146 8.60 -10.76 -9.71
CA LEU A 146 9.64 -10.85 -8.68
C LEU A 146 10.57 -9.62 -8.68
N THR A 147 10.96 -9.11 -9.85
CA THR A 147 11.71 -7.84 -9.95
C THR A 147 10.92 -6.71 -9.28
N SER A 148 9.65 -6.59 -9.60
CA SER A 148 8.76 -5.58 -9.00
C SER A 148 8.62 -5.75 -7.48
N LEU A 149 8.57 -6.98 -6.99
CA LEU A 149 8.49 -7.27 -5.56
C LEU A 149 9.77 -6.86 -4.83
N ILE A 150 10.94 -7.18 -5.38
CA ILE A 150 12.24 -6.79 -4.81
C ILE A 150 12.35 -5.27 -4.67
N PHE A 151 12.00 -4.51 -5.71
CA PHE A 151 12.02 -3.05 -5.66
C PHE A 151 11.07 -2.51 -4.58
N SER A 152 9.88 -3.09 -4.43
CA SER A 152 8.95 -2.72 -3.35
C SER A 152 9.54 -3.01 -1.97
N CYS A 153 10.19 -4.17 -1.80
CA CYS A 153 10.82 -4.54 -0.54
C CYS A 153 12.00 -3.63 -0.20
N LEU A 154 12.88 -3.34 -1.18
CA LEU A 154 14.01 -2.42 -0.98
C LEU A 154 13.52 -1.01 -0.62
N ALA A 155 12.55 -0.48 -1.33
CA ALA A 155 11.98 0.83 -1.01
C ALA A 155 11.31 0.83 0.38
N GLY A 156 10.57 -0.22 0.72
CA GLY A 156 9.96 -0.37 2.04
C GLY A 156 11.01 -0.43 3.16
N LEU A 157 12.11 -1.17 2.98
CA LEU A 157 13.21 -1.22 3.95
C LEU A 157 13.90 0.13 4.09
N LEU A 158 14.37 0.70 2.97
CA LEU A 158 15.08 1.97 2.97
C LEU A 158 14.20 3.09 3.51
N GLY A 159 12.97 3.18 3.04
CA GLY A 159 12.06 4.22 3.44
C GLY A 159 11.67 4.14 4.92
N THR A 160 11.34 2.95 5.43
CA THR A 160 11.04 2.80 6.88
C THR A 160 12.27 3.06 7.73
N THR A 161 13.47 2.70 7.26
CA THR A 161 14.72 3.00 7.98
C THR A 161 14.96 4.52 8.02
N ILE A 162 14.80 5.21 6.89
CA ILE A 162 14.92 6.68 6.81
C ILE A 162 13.90 7.35 7.73
N LEU A 163 12.64 6.92 7.71
CA LEU A 163 11.60 7.48 8.58
C LEU A 163 11.95 7.31 10.07
N ILE A 164 12.45 6.14 10.47
CA ILE A 164 12.89 5.90 11.85
C ILE A 164 14.06 6.81 12.23
N LEU A 165 15.02 7.01 11.33
CA LEU A 165 16.17 7.87 11.57
C LEU A 165 15.78 9.35 11.66
N LEU A 166 14.83 9.80 10.86
CA LEU A 166 14.32 11.18 10.90
C LEU A 166 13.46 11.44 12.15
N ASP A 167 12.68 10.44 12.58
CA ASP A 167 11.82 10.56 13.76
C ASP A 167 12.61 10.48 15.06
N TYR A 168 13.82 9.90 15.03
CA TYR A 168 14.71 9.83 16.19
C TYR A 168 15.08 11.19 16.75
N ASP A 169 15.09 12.23 15.91
CA ASP A 169 15.49 13.59 16.29
C ASP A 169 14.28 14.46 16.74
N LEU A 170 13.06 14.08 16.37
CA LEU A 170 11.86 14.93 16.54
C LEU A 170 11.00 14.63 17.76
N SER A 171 11.13 13.47 18.42
CA SER A 171 10.35 13.16 19.60
C SER A 171 11.06 12.24 20.58
N SER A 172 11.63 12.84 21.62
CA SER A 172 12.15 12.15 22.80
C SER A 172 11.10 11.32 23.57
N SER A 173 9.83 11.34 23.15
CA SER A 173 8.71 10.67 23.81
C SER A 173 8.26 9.35 23.14
N LEU A 174 8.71 9.05 21.93
CA LEU A 174 8.34 7.80 21.20
C LEU A 174 9.44 6.74 21.18
N ASN A 175 10.58 7.00 21.82
CA ASN A 175 11.71 6.07 21.89
C ASN A 175 11.48 4.93 22.88
N VAL A 176 10.40 4.18 22.72
CA VAL A 176 10.28 2.89 23.40
C VAL A 176 10.30 1.80 22.33
N TRP A 177 11.51 1.52 21.79
CA TRP A 177 11.74 0.24 21.16
C TRP A 177 11.49 -0.85 22.21
N LYS A 178 10.31 -1.44 22.19
CA LYS A 178 10.03 -2.67 22.91
C LYS A 178 10.49 -3.83 22.05
N SER A 179 11.40 -4.65 22.56
CA SER A 179 11.71 -5.92 21.93
C SER A 179 10.42 -6.78 21.94
N PRO A 180 9.92 -7.22 20.78
CA PRO A 180 8.71 -8.01 20.70
C PRO A 180 8.86 -9.33 21.48
N SER A 181 7.79 -9.77 22.12
CA SER A 181 7.68 -11.11 22.69
C SER A 181 7.71 -12.18 21.59
N ILE A 182 7.96 -13.44 21.92
CA ILE A 182 7.94 -14.56 20.96
C ILE A 182 6.60 -14.61 20.21
N TYR A 183 5.49 -14.36 20.90
CA TYR A 183 4.16 -14.32 20.30
C TYR A 183 4.02 -13.18 19.27
N GLU A 184 4.50 -11.99 19.59
CA GLU A 184 4.50 -10.84 18.67
C GLU A 184 5.41 -11.08 17.47
N TRP A 185 6.54 -11.75 17.66
CA TRP A 185 7.40 -12.17 16.54
C TRP A 185 6.70 -13.15 15.60
N LEU A 186 5.95 -14.12 16.14
CA LEU A 186 5.15 -15.04 15.32
C LEU A 186 4.04 -14.30 14.57
N LEU A 187 3.36 -13.35 15.20
CA LEU A 187 2.35 -12.51 14.54
C LEU A 187 2.96 -11.69 13.41
N LEU A 188 4.09 -11.04 13.65
CA LEU A 188 4.80 -10.27 12.62
C LEU A 188 5.25 -11.14 11.44
N ALA A 189 5.71 -12.36 11.72
CA ALA A 189 6.09 -13.32 10.69
C ALA A 189 4.88 -13.77 9.85
N THR A 190 3.74 -14.07 10.49
CA THR A 190 2.52 -14.47 9.78
C THR A 190 1.97 -13.33 8.92
N VAL A 191 1.89 -12.12 9.44
CA VAL A 191 1.46 -10.93 8.68
C VAL A 191 2.41 -10.68 7.50
N GLY A 192 3.72 -10.83 7.73
CA GLY A 192 4.72 -10.70 6.66
C GLY A 192 4.54 -11.73 5.55
N LEU A 193 4.28 -12.99 5.91
CA LEU A 193 4.07 -14.08 4.96
C LEU A 193 2.79 -13.85 4.12
N PHE A 194 1.66 -13.56 4.77
CA PHE A 194 0.40 -13.29 4.07
C PHE A 194 0.49 -12.04 3.19
N GLY A 195 1.17 -11.00 3.65
CA GLY A 195 1.43 -9.81 2.86
C GLY A 195 2.27 -10.10 1.60
N ALA A 196 3.30 -10.94 1.71
CA ALA A 196 4.12 -11.36 0.59
C ALA A 196 3.32 -12.17 -0.44
N ILE A 197 2.53 -13.15 0.02
CA ILE A 197 1.66 -13.95 -0.84
C ILE A 197 0.64 -13.06 -1.54
N GLY A 198 0.00 -12.15 -0.81
CA GLY A 198 -0.96 -11.19 -1.38
C GLY A 198 -0.34 -10.33 -2.48
N GLN A 199 0.85 -9.80 -2.25
CA GLN A 199 1.56 -9.00 -3.27
C GLN A 199 1.93 -9.82 -4.51
N LEU A 200 2.41 -11.06 -4.34
CA LEU A 200 2.71 -11.96 -5.47
C LEU A 200 1.46 -12.27 -6.29
N LEU A 201 0.32 -12.52 -5.62
CA LEU A 201 -0.95 -12.77 -6.31
C LEU A 201 -1.43 -11.55 -7.09
N ILE A 202 -1.33 -10.35 -6.52
CA ILE A 202 -1.69 -9.10 -7.20
C ILE A 202 -0.81 -8.89 -8.44
N LEU A 203 0.52 -9.01 -8.29
CA LEU A 203 1.45 -8.86 -9.40
C LEU A 203 1.21 -9.92 -10.48
N GLY A 204 0.92 -11.17 -10.08
CA GLY A 204 0.58 -12.25 -10.98
C GLY A 204 -0.74 -12.01 -11.72
N ALA A 205 -1.75 -11.44 -11.06
CA ALA A 205 -3.01 -11.07 -11.68
C ALA A 205 -2.80 -9.99 -12.77
N TYR A 206 -2.06 -8.93 -12.45
CA TYR A 206 -1.76 -7.89 -13.43
C TYR A 206 -0.97 -8.40 -14.65
N SER A 207 -0.06 -9.34 -14.46
CA SER A 207 0.70 -9.93 -15.57
C SER A 207 -0.15 -10.79 -16.53
N LYS A 208 -1.29 -11.30 -16.07
CA LYS A 208 -2.24 -12.12 -16.85
C LYS A 208 -3.44 -11.33 -17.37
N ALA A 209 -3.74 -10.18 -16.79
CA ALA A 209 -4.79 -9.30 -17.25
C ALA A 209 -4.33 -8.64 -18.56
N LYS A 210 -4.92 -9.08 -19.68
CA LYS A 210 -4.73 -8.48 -21.01
C LYS A 210 -5.77 -7.40 -21.25
#